data_db9d420595c5b3b473d07decfe5b5d3e
#
_entry.id   db9d420595c5b3b473d07decfe5b5d3e
#
_cell.length_a   1.000
_cell.length_b   1.000
_cell.length_c   1.000
_cell.angle_alpha   90.00
_cell.angle_beta   90.00
_cell.angle_gamma   90.00
#
_symmetry.space_group_name_H-M   'P 1'
#
loop_
_entity.id
_entity.type
_entity.pdbx_description
1 polymer ?
#
loop_
_entity_poly.entity_id
_entity_poly.type
_entity_poly.pdbx_seq_one_letter_code
_entity_poly.pdbx_strand_id
1 'polypeptide(L)'
;EISMVRADIIDCVDRILRVYSGNMRLPFGGKQLLFVGDVFQLEPVVPSDQKEILSLFYASPFFFSARVFKDINLVPIELQKVYRQTDSVFINILDRIRNNAARKQELDTLNGRYFPSFEPQNEDMYITLATRRDQVDFINEKKLAELPGEEYVSVGKIEGDFPESSLPTQLNLSIKEQAQVIFIDNDYERRWVN
;
A
#
# COMPACT_ATOMS: atom_id res chain seq x y z
N GLU A 1 2.41 -6.62 4.12
CA GLU A 1 3.52 -5.67 4.31
C GLU A 1 3.49 -5.11 5.72
N ILE A 2 4.56 -5.38 6.51
CA ILE A 2 4.55 -5.07 7.96
C ILE A 2 4.54 -3.56 8.25
N SER A 3 5.10 -2.74 7.37
CA SER A 3 5.14 -1.29 7.53
C SER A 3 3.76 -0.65 7.65
N MET A 4 2.74 -1.24 7.03
CA MET A 4 1.35 -0.78 7.07
C MET A 4 0.55 -1.35 8.25
N VAL A 5 1.14 -2.23 9.05
CA VAL A 5 0.46 -2.87 10.19
C VAL A 5 0.65 -2.04 11.44
N ARG A 6 -0.45 -1.75 12.14
CA ARG A 6 -0.45 -0.97 13.37
C ARG A 6 0.12 -1.79 14.55
N ALA A 7 0.70 -1.08 15.51
CA ALA A 7 1.28 -1.66 16.72
C ALA A 7 0.29 -2.51 17.53
N ASP A 8 -0.95 -2.04 17.68
CA ASP A 8 -2.00 -2.76 18.40
C ASP A 8 -2.41 -4.07 17.70
N ILE A 9 -2.38 -4.08 16.37
CA ILE A 9 -2.64 -5.31 15.59
C ILE A 9 -1.52 -6.34 15.82
N ILE A 10 -0.27 -5.93 15.92
CA ILE A 10 0.85 -6.83 16.24
C ILE A 10 0.68 -7.44 17.62
N ASP A 11 0.33 -6.64 18.64
CA ASP A 11 0.05 -7.17 19.99
C ASP A 11 -1.16 -8.11 19.99
N CYS A 12 -2.16 -7.84 19.14
CA CYS A 12 -3.30 -8.75 18.94
C CYS A 12 -2.85 -10.09 18.32
N VAL A 13 -2.00 -10.05 17.29
CA VAL A 13 -1.41 -11.25 16.67
C VAL A 13 -0.59 -12.04 17.68
N ASP A 14 0.24 -11.37 18.49
CA ASP A 14 0.98 -12.02 19.58
C ASP A 14 0.02 -12.78 20.52
N ARG A 15 -1.03 -12.10 20.97
CA ARG A 15 -2.01 -12.71 21.88
C ARG A 15 -2.70 -13.92 21.27
N ILE A 16 -3.14 -13.81 20.03
CA ILE A 16 -3.78 -14.91 19.29
C ILE A 16 -2.84 -16.11 19.20
N LEU A 17 -1.60 -15.88 18.78
CA LEU A 17 -0.61 -16.94 18.64
C LEU A 17 -0.27 -17.62 19.95
N ARG A 18 -0.18 -16.88 21.08
CA ARG A 18 0.01 -17.46 22.41
C ARG A 18 -1.15 -18.38 22.78
N VAL A 19 -2.40 -17.95 22.56
CA VAL A 19 -3.59 -18.75 22.85
C VAL A 19 -3.62 -20.03 22.03
N TYR A 20 -3.49 -19.92 20.71
CA TYR A 20 -3.62 -21.06 19.82
C TYR A 20 -2.44 -22.04 19.88
N SER A 21 -1.25 -21.59 20.27
CA SER A 21 -0.12 -22.48 20.53
C SER A 21 -0.12 -23.15 21.90
N GLY A 22 -1.04 -22.72 22.78
CA GLY A 22 -1.05 -23.14 24.19
C GLY A 22 0.15 -22.61 24.99
N ASN A 23 0.91 -21.65 24.46
CA ASN A 23 2.11 -21.14 25.11
C ASN A 23 1.98 -19.64 25.41
N MET A 24 1.45 -19.34 26.59
CA MET A 24 1.24 -17.97 27.05
C MET A 24 2.52 -17.24 27.48
N ARG A 25 3.64 -17.97 27.68
CA ARG A 25 4.88 -17.41 28.24
C ARG A 25 5.79 -16.80 27.18
N LEU A 26 5.87 -17.44 26.02
CA LEU A 26 6.76 -16.97 24.95
C LEU A 26 6.04 -15.98 24.03
N PRO A 27 6.73 -14.90 23.58
CA PRO A 27 6.24 -14.04 22.55
C PRO A 27 5.79 -14.82 21.30
N PHE A 28 4.67 -14.41 20.72
CA PHE A 28 4.03 -15.07 19.57
C PHE A 28 3.81 -16.58 19.78
N GLY A 29 3.64 -17.00 21.05
CA GLY A 29 3.49 -18.42 21.38
C GLY A 29 4.73 -19.27 21.07
N GLY A 30 5.90 -18.67 20.94
CA GLY A 30 7.15 -19.34 20.54
C GLY A 30 7.25 -19.64 19.05
N LYS A 31 6.40 -19.05 18.20
CA LYS A 31 6.48 -19.18 16.75
C LYS A 31 7.57 -18.28 16.18
N GLN A 32 8.27 -18.77 15.16
CA GLN A 32 9.17 -17.96 14.36
C GLN A 32 8.36 -17.10 13.39
N LEU A 33 8.66 -15.79 13.36
CA LEU A 33 8.00 -14.83 12.48
C LEU A 33 9.01 -14.18 11.55
N LEU A 34 8.60 -13.96 10.31
CA LEU A 34 9.29 -13.15 9.34
C LEU A 34 8.43 -11.94 9.00
N PHE A 35 8.94 -10.74 9.31
CA PHE A 35 8.32 -9.49 8.93
C PHE A 35 8.97 -8.96 7.65
N VAL A 36 8.16 -8.67 6.65
CA VAL A 36 8.62 -8.13 5.36
C VAL A 36 7.91 -6.81 5.11
N GLY A 37 8.66 -5.76 4.81
CA GLY A 37 8.09 -4.43 4.52
C GLY A 37 9.17 -3.36 4.40
N ASP A 38 8.73 -2.14 4.12
CA ASP A 38 9.60 -0.97 3.99
C ASP A 38 8.99 0.21 4.79
N VAL A 39 9.63 0.56 5.90
CA VAL A 39 9.15 1.62 6.80
C VAL A 39 9.22 3.04 6.20
N PHE A 40 9.88 3.19 5.07
CA PHE A 40 9.96 4.46 4.33
C PHE A 40 8.88 4.58 3.22
N GLN A 41 8.04 3.55 3.06
CA GLN A 41 6.89 3.58 2.17
C GLN A 41 5.62 4.03 2.94
N LEU A 42 4.50 3.34 2.75
CA LEU A 42 3.24 3.72 3.37
C LEU A 42 3.22 3.43 4.87
N GLU A 43 2.80 4.41 5.65
CA GLU A 43 2.56 4.27 7.08
C GLU A 43 1.24 3.54 7.39
N PRO A 44 1.07 3.02 8.62
CA PRO A 44 -0.19 2.44 9.05
C PRO A 44 -1.32 3.46 9.00
N VAL A 45 -2.46 3.08 8.44
CA VAL A 45 -3.66 3.93 8.43
C VAL A 45 -4.31 3.89 9.81
N VAL A 46 -4.45 5.06 10.42
CA VAL A 46 -5.15 5.23 11.70
C VAL A 46 -6.35 6.14 11.49
N PRO A 47 -7.59 5.65 11.64
CA PRO A 47 -8.79 6.48 11.62
C PRO A 47 -8.71 7.62 12.64
N SER A 48 -9.27 8.77 12.31
CA SER A 48 -9.15 9.99 13.12
C SER A 48 -9.70 9.82 14.54
N ASP A 49 -10.77 9.06 14.69
CA ASP A 49 -11.42 8.71 15.96
C ASP A 49 -10.59 7.77 16.84
N GLN A 50 -9.60 7.08 16.28
CA GLN A 50 -8.74 6.13 16.97
C GLN A 50 -7.36 6.69 17.34
N LYS A 51 -6.96 7.82 16.72
CA LYS A 51 -5.62 8.41 16.93
C LYS A 51 -5.32 8.73 18.38
N GLU A 52 -6.24 9.39 19.07
CA GLU A 52 -6.07 9.75 20.48
C GLU A 52 -5.95 8.52 21.36
N ILE A 53 -6.84 7.53 21.18
CA ILE A 53 -6.84 6.30 21.95
C ILE A 53 -5.53 5.53 21.74
N LEU A 54 -5.09 5.39 20.47
CA LEU A 54 -3.87 4.66 20.16
C LEU A 54 -2.63 5.32 20.78
N SER A 55 -2.56 6.66 20.78
CA SER A 55 -1.46 7.43 21.36
C SER A 55 -1.31 7.28 22.89
N LEU A 56 -2.38 6.89 23.59
CA LEU A 56 -2.30 6.60 25.03
C LEU A 56 -1.53 5.29 25.33
N PHE A 57 -1.45 4.39 24.39
CA PHE A 57 -0.91 3.05 24.59
C PHE A 57 0.40 2.79 23.84
N TYR A 58 0.65 3.50 22.74
CA TYR A 58 1.78 3.28 21.83
C TYR A 58 2.49 4.60 21.48
N ALA A 59 3.82 4.56 21.46
CA ALA A 59 4.63 5.72 21.11
C ALA A 59 4.44 6.17 19.66
N SER A 60 4.09 5.23 18.77
CA SER A 60 3.75 5.50 17.38
C SER A 60 2.79 4.41 16.86
N PRO A 61 2.09 4.65 15.74
CA PRO A 61 1.24 3.63 15.13
C PRO A 61 2.00 2.47 14.48
N PHE A 62 3.29 2.63 14.20
CA PHE A 62 4.09 1.63 13.52
C PHE A 62 4.25 0.33 14.30
N PHE A 63 4.35 -0.78 13.60
CA PHE A 63 4.46 -2.12 14.16
C PHE A 63 5.54 -2.25 15.25
N PHE A 64 6.69 -1.59 15.08
CA PHE A 64 7.81 -1.66 16.01
C PHE A 64 7.53 -0.96 17.35
N SER A 65 6.44 -0.22 17.50
CA SER A 65 5.95 0.31 18.78
C SER A 65 5.11 -0.69 19.56
N ALA A 66 4.84 -1.89 19.02
CA ALA A 66 4.12 -2.93 19.71
C ALA A 66 4.86 -3.38 21.00
N ARG A 67 4.09 -3.67 22.03
CA ARG A 67 4.62 -4.00 23.36
C ARG A 67 5.41 -5.30 23.37
N VAL A 68 5.01 -6.25 22.54
CA VAL A 68 5.67 -7.56 22.42
C VAL A 68 7.15 -7.44 22.04
N PHE A 69 7.55 -6.37 21.33
CA PHE A 69 8.95 -6.17 20.95
C PHE A 69 9.88 -5.74 22.09
N LYS A 70 9.32 -5.47 23.30
CA LYS A 70 10.14 -5.28 24.51
C LYS A 70 10.75 -6.60 25.00
N ASP A 71 10.13 -7.71 24.66
CA ASP A 71 10.49 -9.04 25.15
C ASP A 71 11.23 -9.88 24.09
N ILE A 72 11.48 -9.32 22.89
CA ILE A 72 12.15 -10.04 21.80
C ILE A 72 13.20 -9.15 21.11
N ASN A 73 14.23 -9.81 20.58
CA ASN A 73 15.19 -9.16 19.71
C ASN A 73 14.83 -9.43 18.26
N LEU A 74 14.59 -8.36 17.50
CA LEU A 74 14.47 -8.43 16.05
C LEU A 74 15.85 -8.56 15.43
N VAL A 75 15.98 -9.44 14.44
CA VAL A 75 17.17 -9.55 13.60
C VAL A 75 16.86 -8.86 12.27
N PRO A 76 17.31 -7.61 12.08
CA PRO A 76 17.07 -6.87 10.84
C PRO A 76 17.95 -7.42 9.72
N ILE A 77 17.32 -7.61 8.56
CA ILE A 77 18.01 -7.94 7.30
C ILE A 77 17.58 -6.90 6.28
N GLU A 78 18.53 -6.08 5.85
CA GLU A 78 18.28 -5.06 4.83
C GLU A 78 18.63 -5.61 3.44
N LEU A 79 17.63 -5.58 2.52
CA LEU A 79 17.85 -5.96 1.13
C LEU A 79 18.54 -4.80 0.39
N GLN A 80 19.71 -5.06 -0.19
CA GLN A 80 20.58 -4.04 -0.79
C GLN A 80 20.35 -3.87 -2.30
N LYS A 81 19.82 -4.89 -2.98
CA LYS A 81 19.73 -4.87 -4.45
C LYS A 81 18.34 -4.47 -4.91
N VAL A 82 18.28 -3.44 -5.74
CA VAL A 82 17.05 -3.00 -6.42
C VAL A 82 16.89 -3.74 -7.74
N TYR A 83 15.72 -4.37 -7.94
CA TYR A 83 15.37 -5.11 -9.16
C TYR A 83 14.26 -4.43 -9.98
N ARG A 84 13.52 -3.50 -9.37
CA ARG A 84 12.37 -2.84 -10.01
C ARG A 84 12.78 -1.83 -11.07
N GLN A 85 13.82 -1.05 -10.80
CA GLN A 85 14.37 -0.04 -11.70
C GLN A 85 15.75 -0.45 -12.19
N THR A 86 16.11 -0.02 -13.40
CA THR A 86 17.41 -0.24 -14.01
C THR A 86 18.25 1.04 -14.15
N ASP A 87 17.61 2.21 -14.09
CA ASP A 87 18.30 3.51 -14.13
C ASP A 87 19.02 3.78 -12.82
N SER A 88 20.34 3.68 -12.85
CA SER A 88 21.20 3.85 -11.68
C SER A 88 21.17 5.29 -11.11
N VAL A 89 20.96 6.30 -11.94
CA VAL A 89 20.83 7.70 -11.52
C VAL A 89 19.56 7.86 -10.72
N PHE A 90 18.43 7.35 -11.24
CA PHE A 90 17.15 7.40 -10.56
C PHE A 90 17.16 6.61 -9.25
N ILE A 91 17.73 5.40 -9.23
CA ILE A 91 17.90 4.59 -8.02
C ILE A 91 18.68 5.38 -6.95
N ASN A 92 19.79 6.02 -7.32
CA ASN A 92 20.58 6.81 -6.38
C ASN A 92 19.80 8.01 -5.83
N ILE A 93 18.99 8.69 -6.65
CA ILE A 93 18.15 9.80 -6.21
C ILE A 93 17.12 9.30 -5.18
N LEU A 94 16.44 8.19 -5.48
CA LEU A 94 15.45 7.61 -4.55
C LEU A 94 16.08 7.20 -3.22
N ASP A 95 17.26 6.58 -3.26
CA ASP A 95 18.00 6.20 -2.05
C ASP A 95 18.41 7.42 -1.21
N ARG A 96 18.87 8.49 -1.85
CA ARG A 96 19.17 9.74 -1.14
C ARG A 96 17.95 10.39 -0.52
N ILE A 97 16.80 10.35 -1.19
CA ILE A 97 15.53 10.85 -0.63
C ILE A 97 15.12 10.00 0.58
N ARG A 98 15.17 8.69 0.44
CA ARG A 98 14.86 7.73 1.50
C ARG A 98 15.70 7.97 2.76
N ASN A 99 16.99 8.25 2.60
CA ASN A 99 17.94 8.50 3.69
C ASN A 99 17.98 9.97 4.15
N ASN A 100 17.06 10.81 3.67
CA ASN A 100 17.04 12.26 3.93
C ASN A 100 18.38 12.95 3.61
N ALA A 101 19.07 12.48 2.58
CA ALA A 101 20.37 12.95 2.12
C ALA A 101 20.33 13.60 0.74
N ALA A 102 19.13 13.82 0.19
CA ALA A 102 18.94 14.48 -1.09
C ALA A 102 19.38 15.95 -1.02
N ARG A 103 20.14 16.37 -2.03
CA ARG A 103 20.63 17.73 -2.19
C ARG A 103 19.88 18.42 -3.34
N LYS A 104 20.18 19.70 -3.53
CA LYS A 104 19.56 20.50 -4.59
C LYS A 104 19.71 19.86 -5.97
N GLN A 105 20.85 19.27 -6.29
CA GLN A 105 21.10 18.65 -7.58
C GLN A 105 20.15 17.48 -7.87
N GLU A 106 19.90 16.60 -6.88
CA GLU A 106 18.96 15.49 -7.01
C GLU A 106 17.53 16.01 -7.19
N LEU A 107 17.16 17.04 -6.42
CA LEU A 107 15.85 17.67 -6.54
C LEU A 107 15.66 18.38 -7.89
N ASP A 108 16.67 19.09 -8.38
CA ASP A 108 16.64 19.74 -9.69
C ASP A 108 16.48 18.70 -10.81
N THR A 109 17.12 17.53 -10.68
CA THR A 109 16.97 16.42 -11.62
C THR A 109 15.55 15.87 -11.65
N LEU A 110 14.92 15.69 -10.48
CA LEU A 110 13.53 15.27 -10.37
C LEU A 110 12.57 16.34 -10.93
N ASN A 111 12.81 17.61 -10.56
CA ASN A 111 11.99 18.73 -11.03
C ASN A 111 12.07 18.90 -12.56
N GLY A 112 13.16 18.48 -13.19
CA GLY A 112 13.28 18.38 -14.65
C GLY A 112 12.28 17.42 -15.30
N ARG A 113 11.62 16.56 -14.52
CA ARG A 113 10.53 15.68 -14.98
C ARG A 113 9.14 16.29 -14.76
N TYR A 114 9.05 17.50 -14.25
CA TYR A 114 7.80 18.21 -14.08
C TYR A 114 7.36 18.86 -15.40
N PHE A 115 6.30 18.35 -15.98
CA PHE A 115 5.69 18.85 -17.22
C PHE A 115 4.22 19.18 -16.95
N PRO A 116 3.88 20.44 -16.60
CA PRO A 116 2.51 20.81 -16.18
C PRO A 116 1.45 20.62 -17.25
N SER A 117 1.86 20.62 -18.53
CA SER A 117 0.96 20.44 -19.69
C SER A 117 1.15 19.06 -20.34
N PHE A 118 1.64 18.06 -19.58
CA PHE A 118 1.83 16.72 -20.12
C PHE A 118 0.48 16.02 -20.26
N GLU A 119 0.12 15.69 -21.50
CA GLU A 119 -1.06 14.89 -21.83
C GLU A 119 -0.59 13.64 -22.59
N PRO A 120 -0.58 12.46 -21.93
CA PRO A 120 -0.20 11.22 -22.59
C PRO A 120 -1.25 10.84 -23.64
N GLN A 121 -0.79 10.30 -24.77
CA GLN A 121 -1.70 9.67 -25.73
C GLN A 121 -2.20 8.34 -25.16
N ASN A 122 -3.37 7.88 -25.60
CA ASN A 122 -3.97 6.64 -25.08
C ASN A 122 -3.10 5.40 -25.37
N GLU A 123 -2.35 5.42 -26.48
CA GLU A 123 -1.45 4.34 -26.89
C GLU A 123 -0.19 4.23 -26.02
N ASP A 124 0.15 5.28 -25.28
CA ASP A 124 1.37 5.32 -24.44
C ASP A 124 1.26 4.48 -23.16
N MET A 125 0.06 4.00 -22.83
CA MET A 125 -0.20 3.16 -21.65
C MET A 125 0.25 3.78 -20.31
N TYR A 126 0.21 5.11 -20.19
CA TYR A 126 0.53 5.81 -18.96
C TYR A 126 -0.51 5.55 -17.86
N ILE A 127 -0.02 5.43 -16.63
CA ILE A 127 -0.84 5.32 -15.42
C ILE A 127 -0.70 6.61 -14.63
N THR A 128 -1.82 7.18 -14.21
CA THR A 128 -1.83 8.34 -13.30
C THR A 128 -1.87 7.86 -11.86
N LEU A 129 -0.88 8.29 -11.07
CA LEU A 129 -0.84 8.05 -9.63
C LEU A 129 -1.33 9.29 -8.89
N ALA A 130 -2.29 9.13 -8.01
CA ALA A 130 -2.82 10.21 -7.17
C ALA A 130 -2.89 9.78 -5.71
N THR A 131 -2.82 10.75 -4.80
CA THR A 131 -2.86 10.51 -3.35
C THR A 131 -4.29 10.41 -2.80
N ARG A 132 -5.30 10.80 -3.58
CA ARG A 132 -6.70 10.87 -3.18
C ARG A 132 -7.58 10.03 -4.10
N ARG A 133 -8.47 9.23 -3.52
CA ARG A 133 -9.38 8.34 -4.25
C ARG A 133 -10.33 9.11 -5.16
N ASP A 134 -10.90 10.22 -4.70
CA ASP A 134 -11.81 11.06 -5.48
C ASP A 134 -11.17 11.60 -6.76
N GLN A 135 -9.87 11.92 -6.72
CA GLN A 135 -9.12 12.31 -7.92
C GLN A 135 -8.94 11.14 -8.90
N VAL A 136 -8.65 9.95 -8.37
CA VAL A 136 -8.52 8.73 -9.19
C VAL A 136 -9.85 8.41 -9.88
N ASP A 137 -10.95 8.43 -9.14
CA ASP A 137 -12.28 8.15 -9.65
C ASP A 137 -12.65 9.15 -10.77
N PHE A 138 -12.45 10.43 -10.52
CA PHE A 138 -12.70 11.48 -11.53
C PHE A 138 -11.89 11.29 -12.82
N ILE A 139 -10.58 10.96 -12.69
CA ILE A 139 -9.71 10.73 -13.87
C ILE A 139 -10.16 9.50 -14.63
N ASN A 140 -10.47 8.41 -13.92
CA ASN A 140 -10.91 7.16 -14.53
C ASN A 140 -12.26 7.32 -15.24
N GLU A 141 -13.24 7.97 -14.64
CA GLU A 141 -14.54 8.27 -15.24
C GLU A 141 -14.38 9.11 -16.51
N LYS A 142 -13.56 10.18 -16.44
CA LYS A 142 -13.28 11.03 -17.60
C LYS A 142 -12.65 10.22 -18.73
N LYS A 143 -11.61 9.42 -18.44
CA LYS A 143 -10.93 8.60 -19.44
C LYS A 143 -11.84 7.52 -20.04
N LEU A 144 -12.68 6.89 -19.23
CA LEU A 144 -13.65 5.92 -19.68
C LEU A 144 -14.71 6.56 -20.60
N ALA A 145 -15.16 7.78 -20.28
CA ALA A 145 -16.12 8.51 -21.12
C ALA A 145 -15.54 8.87 -22.50
N GLU A 146 -14.25 9.17 -22.58
CA GLU A 146 -13.53 9.48 -23.82
C GLU A 146 -13.39 8.28 -24.78
N LEU A 147 -13.46 7.03 -24.25
CA LEU A 147 -13.37 5.83 -25.08
C LEU A 147 -14.67 5.61 -25.90
N PRO A 148 -14.54 5.24 -27.17
CA PRO A 148 -15.69 4.85 -27.99
C PRO A 148 -16.26 3.50 -27.55
N GLY A 149 -17.49 3.20 -27.99
CA GLY A 149 -18.11 1.90 -27.78
C GLY A 149 -19.10 1.85 -26.62
N GLU A 150 -19.69 0.68 -26.45
CA GLU A 150 -20.68 0.42 -25.42
C GLU A 150 -20.02 0.27 -24.04
N GLU A 151 -20.75 0.75 -23.04
CA GLU A 151 -20.36 0.60 -21.63
C GLU A 151 -20.98 -0.67 -21.06
N TYR A 152 -20.13 -1.51 -20.47
CA TYR A 152 -20.53 -2.72 -19.76
C TYR A 152 -20.47 -2.43 -18.25
N VAL A 153 -21.62 -2.62 -17.58
CA VAL A 153 -21.73 -2.41 -16.15
C VAL A 153 -21.83 -3.75 -15.43
N SER A 154 -20.85 -4.03 -14.58
CA SER A 154 -20.87 -5.17 -13.67
C SER A 154 -21.38 -4.72 -12.31
N VAL A 155 -22.50 -5.28 -11.85
CA VAL A 155 -23.13 -4.92 -10.58
C VAL A 155 -22.67 -5.89 -9.50
N GLY A 156 -21.98 -5.36 -8.49
CA GLY A 156 -21.58 -6.11 -7.30
C GLY A 156 -22.76 -6.40 -6.38
N LYS A 157 -22.60 -7.38 -5.51
CA LYS A 157 -23.59 -7.73 -4.48
C LYS A 157 -22.93 -7.68 -3.11
N ILE A 158 -23.56 -6.94 -2.19
CA ILE A 158 -23.15 -6.94 -0.77
C ILE A 158 -24.08 -7.90 -0.03
N GLU A 159 -23.50 -8.80 0.75
CA GLU A 159 -24.23 -9.69 1.65
C GLU A 159 -23.84 -9.36 3.11
N GLY A 160 -24.85 -9.14 3.96
CA GLY A 160 -24.65 -8.75 5.33
C GLY A 160 -24.35 -7.26 5.52
N ASP A 161 -23.78 -6.93 6.68
CA ASP A 161 -23.41 -5.55 7.07
C ASP A 161 -21.96 -5.26 6.65
N PHE A 162 -21.80 -4.74 5.43
CA PHE A 162 -20.49 -4.39 4.87
C PHE A 162 -20.53 -2.94 4.35
N PRO A 163 -19.72 -2.04 4.91
CA PRO A 163 -19.72 -0.63 4.51
C PRO A 163 -19.15 -0.44 3.09
N GLU A 164 -19.83 0.34 2.27
CA GLU A 164 -19.37 0.63 0.89
C GLU A 164 -17.95 1.23 0.84
N SER A 165 -17.56 2.00 1.85
CA SER A 165 -16.21 2.57 1.96
C SER A 165 -15.10 1.52 2.03
N SER A 166 -15.44 0.28 2.38
CA SER A 166 -14.50 -0.86 2.45
C SER A 166 -14.46 -1.71 1.19
N LEU A 167 -15.26 -1.35 0.17
CA LEU A 167 -15.21 -2.04 -1.11
C LEU A 167 -13.86 -1.83 -1.80
N PRO A 168 -13.28 -2.88 -2.39
CA PRO A 168 -12.00 -2.78 -3.11
C PRO A 168 -12.13 -1.95 -4.39
N THR A 169 -13.31 -1.95 -5.02
CA THR A 169 -13.67 -1.15 -6.19
C THR A 169 -15.11 -0.65 -6.08
N GLN A 170 -15.60 0.06 -7.08
CA GLN A 170 -16.98 0.53 -7.13
C GLN A 170 -17.97 -0.65 -7.17
N LEU A 171 -19.10 -0.53 -6.47
CA LEU A 171 -20.17 -1.56 -6.46
C LEU A 171 -20.72 -1.81 -7.87
N ASN A 172 -20.87 -0.74 -8.65
CA ASN A 172 -21.22 -0.80 -10.07
C ASN A 172 -19.96 -0.45 -10.87
N LEU A 173 -19.27 -1.48 -11.36
CA LEU A 173 -18.06 -1.29 -12.12
C LEU A 173 -18.38 -1.15 -13.60
N SER A 174 -18.13 0.04 -14.15
CA SER A 174 -18.27 0.35 -15.57
C SER A 174 -16.94 0.14 -16.29
N ILE A 175 -16.98 -0.56 -17.41
CA ILE A 175 -15.83 -0.76 -18.31
C ILE A 175 -16.26 -0.64 -19.77
N LYS A 176 -15.30 -0.31 -20.64
CA LYS A 176 -15.47 -0.34 -22.10
C LYS A 176 -14.36 -1.16 -22.75
N GLU A 177 -14.58 -1.61 -23.98
CA GLU A 177 -13.50 -2.18 -24.76
C GLU A 177 -12.35 -1.18 -24.92
N GLN A 178 -11.10 -1.68 -24.90
CA GLN A 178 -9.87 -0.90 -24.92
C GLN A 178 -9.58 -0.08 -23.65
N ALA A 179 -10.39 -0.17 -22.60
CA ALA A 179 -10.04 0.43 -21.31
C ALA A 179 -8.80 -0.26 -20.73
N GLN A 180 -7.84 0.55 -20.30
CA GLN A 180 -6.71 0.05 -19.52
C GLN A 180 -7.17 -0.34 -18.12
N VAL A 181 -6.95 -1.57 -17.74
CA VAL A 181 -7.38 -2.11 -16.45
C VAL A 181 -6.23 -2.73 -15.68
N ILE A 182 -6.35 -2.78 -14.36
CA ILE A 182 -5.45 -3.51 -13.47
C ILE A 182 -6.28 -4.47 -12.62
N PHE A 183 -5.81 -5.69 -12.46
CA PHE A 183 -6.41 -6.61 -11.50
C PHE A 183 -6.00 -6.20 -10.09
N ILE A 184 -6.96 -6.14 -9.17
CA ILE A 184 -6.75 -5.72 -7.78
C ILE A 184 -6.55 -6.90 -6.83
N ASP A 185 -6.66 -8.13 -7.33
CA ASP A 185 -6.44 -9.35 -6.58
C ASP A 185 -5.77 -10.43 -7.45
N ASN A 186 -5.12 -11.38 -6.81
CA ASN A 186 -4.49 -12.52 -7.49
C ASN A 186 -5.54 -13.57 -7.86
N ASP A 187 -5.43 -14.12 -9.05
CA ASP A 187 -6.28 -15.24 -9.44
C ASP A 187 -5.89 -16.55 -8.72
N TYR A 188 -6.87 -17.30 -8.22
CA TYR A 188 -6.65 -18.59 -7.57
C TYR A 188 -5.98 -19.60 -8.49
N GLU A 189 -6.27 -19.57 -9.77
CA GLU A 189 -5.67 -20.44 -10.79
C GLU A 189 -4.36 -19.88 -11.35
N ARG A 190 -3.87 -18.74 -10.82
CA ARG A 190 -2.64 -18.06 -11.22
C ARG A 190 -2.61 -17.64 -12.70
N ARG A 191 -3.76 -17.38 -13.31
CA ARG A 191 -3.85 -16.83 -14.67
C ARG A 191 -3.33 -15.41 -14.74
N TRP A 192 -3.43 -14.67 -13.63
CA TRP A 192 -2.80 -13.35 -13.42
C TRP A 192 -2.38 -13.19 -11.96
N VAL A 193 -1.47 -12.27 -11.75
CA VAL A 193 -1.00 -11.80 -10.43
C VAL A 193 -1.10 -10.28 -10.39
N ASN A 194 -1.41 -9.75 -9.20
CA ASN A 194 -1.46 -8.32 -8.94
C ASN A 194 -0.05 -7.80 -8.63
#